data_7f799df2857b0be35060ca78c070ee54
#
_entry.id   7f799df2857b0be35060ca78c070ee54
#
_cell.length_a   1.000
_cell.length_b   1.000
_cell.length_c   1.000
_cell.angle_alpha   90.00
_cell.angle_beta   90.00
_cell.angle_gamma   90.00
#
_symmetry.space_group_name_H-M   'P 1'
#
loop_
_entity.id
_entity.type
_entity.pdbx_description
1 polymer ?
#
loop_
_entity_poly.entity_id
_entity_poly.type
_entity_poly.pdbx_seq_one_letter_code
_entity_poly.pdbx_strand_id
1 'polypeptide(L)'
;MYTELTAGGRTYKLRLTTAGVIRLEKELGVNPLQIFMGIDEDVLPKLGDMLAVLHQMLQTYEHGITMDVVYDIFDAFIRDGHQVWDLVPVLIECFQEAGFLPKDEEDSKN
;
A
#
# COMPACT_ATOMS: atom_id res chain seq x y z
N MET A 1 -7.15 12.01 -6.74
CA MET A 1 -7.12 11.46 -5.37
C MET A 1 -5.86 10.67 -5.11
N TYR A 2 -5.34 10.80 -3.92
CA TYR A 2 -4.16 10.05 -3.54
C TYR A 2 -4.16 9.85 -2.03
N THR A 3 -3.37 8.89 -1.58
CA THR A 3 -3.13 8.62 -0.18
C THR A 3 -1.72 9.08 0.14
N GLU A 4 -1.43 9.37 1.39
CA GLU A 4 -0.10 9.84 1.79
C GLU A 4 0.56 8.87 2.74
N LEU A 5 1.89 8.76 2.59
CA LEU A 5 2.73 8.01 3.51
C LEU A 5 3.91 8.91 3.89
N THR A 6 4.11 9.11 5.18
CA THR A 6 5.22 9.92 5.66
C THR A 6 6.28 9.00 6.26
N ALA A 7 7.51 9.17 5.83
CA ALA A 7 8.63 8.37 6.32
C ALA A 7 9.90 9.18 6.17
N GLY A 8 10.69 9.24 7.24
CA GLY A 8 11.97 9.93 7.21
C GLY A 8 11.87 11.41 6.92
N GLY A 9 10.79 12.05 7.37
CA GLY A 9 10.63 13.49 7.17
C GLY A 9 10.10 13.87 5.80
N ARG A 10 9.75 12.90 4.97
CA ARG A 10 9.20 13.17 3.65
C ARG A 10 7.83 12.53 3.51
N THR A 11 6.90 13.22 2.86
CA THR A 11 5.57 12.70 2.59
C THR A 11 5.48 12.29 1.13
N TYR A 12 5.14 11.03 0.91
CA TYR A 12 4.99 10.44 -0.42
C TYR A 12 3.52 10.34 -0.77
N LYS A 13 3.20 10.62 -2.02
CA LYS A 13 1.85 10.43 -2.54
C LYS A 13 1.75 9.05 -3.14
N LEU A 14 0.66 8.37 -2.84
CA LEU A 14 0.41 7.02 -3.31
C LEU A 14 -0.85 7.02 -4.15
N ARG A 15 -0.82 6.31 -5.24
CA ARG A 15 -2.01 6.13 -6.07
C ARG A 15 -1.87 4.82 -6.84
N LEU A 16 -2.96 4.09 -6.90
CA LEU A 16 -2.97 2.82 -7.62
C LEU A 16 -3.83 2.97 -8.87
N THR A 17 -3.25 2.68 -10.02
CA THR A 17 -3.94 2.76 -11.30
C THR A 17 -4.33 1.36 -11.73
N THR A 18 -5.24 1.28 -12.73
CA THR A 18 -5.62 0.00 -13.32
C THR A 18 -4.41 -0.76 -13.82
N ALA A 19 -3.52 -0.07 -14.52
CA ALA A 19 -2.30 -0.73 -15.02
C ALA A 19 -1.44 -1.25 -13.88
N GLY A 20 -1.38 -0.48 -12.78
CA GLY A 20 -0.63 -0.91 -11.60
C GLY A 20 -1.20 -2.17 -10.96
N VAL A 21 -2.53 -2.25 -10.88
CA VAL A 21 -3.18 -3.44 -10.34
C VAL A 21 -2.86 -4.66 -11.20
N ILE A 22 -2.94 -4.50 -12.52
CA ILE A 22 -2.68 -5.61 -13.43
C ILE A 22 -1.22 -6.07 -13.31
N ARG A 23 -0.29 -5.12 -13.19
CA ARG A 23 1.10 -5.48 -12.98
C ARG A 23 1.29 -6.25 -11.67
N LEU A 24 0.57 -5.81 -10.61
CA LEU A 24 0.64 -6.51 -9.32
C LEU A 24 0.10 -7.93 -9.42
N GLU A 25 -1.00 -8.12 -10.15
CA GLU A 25 -1.55 -9.46 -10.32
C GLU A 25 -0.52 -10.39 -10.96
N LYS A 26 0.22 -9.88 -11.96
CA LYS A 26 1.23 -10.69 -12.61
C LYS A 26 2.43 -10.95 -11.71
N GLU A 27 2.83 -9.94 -10.95
CA GLU A 27 3.98 -10.06 -10.08
C GLU A 27 3.70 -10.98 -8.90
N LEU A 28 2.53 -10.84 -8.29
CA LEU A 28 2.18 -11.61 -7.10
C LEU A 28 1.61 -12.98 -7.44
N GLY A 29 1.08 -13.13 -8.64
CA GLY A 29 0.43 -14.37 -9.04
C GLY A 29 -0.96 -14.57 -8.44
N VAL A 30 -1.48 -13.56 -7.75
CA VAL A 30 -2.80 -13.60 -7.13
C VAL A 30 -3.41 -12.21 -7.20
N ASN A 31 -4.70 -12.12 -6.93
CA ASN A 31 -5.36 -10.84 -6.77
C ASN A 31 -4.70 -10.09 -5.61
N PRO A 32 -4.19 -8.87 -5.84
CA PRO A 32 -3.49 -8.14 -4.78
C PRO A 32 -4.30 -7.97 -3.50
N LEU A 33 -5.64 -7.94 -3.61
CA LEU A 33 -6.47 -7.81 -2.41
C LEU A 33 -6.42 -9.05 -1.55
N GLN A 34 -6.05 -10.19 -2.11
CA GLN A 34 -5.99 -11.44 -1.35
C GLN A 34 -4.88 -11.42 -0.30
N ILE A 35 -3.86 -10.62 -0.49
CA ILE A 35 -2.78 -10.59 0.50
C ILE A 35 -3.25 -10.03 1.84
N PHE A 36 -4.38 -9.31 1.84
CA PHE A 36 -4.94 -8.74 3.06
C PHE A 36 -5.99 -9.62 3.71
N MET A 37 -6.27 -10.79 3.13
CA MET A 37 -7.19 -11.73 3.75
C MET A 37 -6.53 -12.31 4.99
N GLY A 38 -7.22 -12.33 6.08
CA GLY A 38 -6.66 -12.79 7.33
C GLY A 38 -6.36 -11.66 8.31
N ILE A 39 -6.46 -10.40 7.84
CA ILE A 39 -6.22 -9.28 8.72
C ILE A 39 -7.20 -9.30 9.90
N ASP A 40 -8.45 -9.70 9.65
CA ASP A 40 -9.45 -9.80 10.70
C ASP A 40 -9.09 -10.86 11.74
N GLU A 41 -8.18 -11.76 11.41
CA GLU A 41 -7.70 -12.80 12.30
C GLU A 41 -6.29 -12.51 12.78
N ASP A 42 -5.87 -11.25 12.66
CA ASP A 42 -4.55 -10.79 13.09
C ASP A 42 -3.41 -11.46 12.33
N VAL A 43 -3.67 -11.87 11.09
CA VAL A 43 -2.63 -12.44 10.22
C VAL A 43 -2.08 -11.33 9.33
N LEU A 44 -0.81 -10.99 9.53
CA LEU A 44 -0.14 -9.95 8.77
C LEU A 44 0.22 -10.48 7.37
N PRO A 45 -0.01 -9.70 6.32
CA PRO A 45 0.46 -10.10 5.00
C PRO A 45 1.98 -10.24 4.98
N LYS A 46 2.50 -11.01 4.02
CA LYS A 46 3.94 -11.11 3.86
C LYS A 46 4.51 -9.72 3.55
N LEU A 47 5.62 -9.40 4.19
CA LEU A 47 6.23 -8.09 4.03
C LEU A 47 6.60 -7.82 2.58
N GLY A 48 7.17 -8.82 1.90
CA GLY A 48 7.53 -8.65 0.50
C GLY A 48 6.35 -8.32 -0.38
N ASP A 49 5.20 -8.94 -0.11
CA ASP A 49 3.98 -8.66 -0.85
C ASP A 49 3.50 -7.23 -0.59
N MET A 50 3.55 -6.81 0.67
CA MET A 50 3.13 -5.46 1.04
C MET A 50 4.00 -4.42 0.37
N LEU A 51 5.31 -4.66 0.32
CA LEU A 51 6.23 -3.70 -0.29
C LEU A 51 6.12 -3.70 -1.80
N ALA A 52 5.77 -4.83 -2.41
CA ALA A 52 5.48 -4.86 -3.85
C ALA A 52 4.26 -3.99 -4.16
N VAL A 53 3.23 -4.07 -3.31
CA VAL A 53 2.05 -3.23 -3.46
C VAL A 53 2.42 -1.76 -3.30
N LEU A 54 3.18 -1.43 -2.26
CA LEU A 54 3.61 -0.06 -2.02
C LEU A 54 4.42 0.47 -3.20
N HIS A 55 5.28 -0.37 -3.78
CA HIS A 55 6.08 0.00 -4.94
C HIS A 55 5.20 0.49 -6.10
N GLN A 56 4.15 -0.27 -6.40
CA GLN A 56 3.25 0.14 -7.48
C GLN A 56 2.48 1.41 -7.14
N MET A 57 2.11 1.58 -5.88
CA MET A 57 1.42 2.80 -5.46
C MET A 57 2.31 4.03 -5.57
N LEU A 58 3.62 3.87 -5.34
CA LEU A 58 4.58 4.96 -5.44
C LEU A 58 4.88 5.34 -6.88
N GLN A 59 4.80 4.39 -7.82
CA GLN A 59 5.20 4.61 -9.22
C GLN A 59 4.48 5.79 -9.87
N THR A 60 3.24 6.04 -9.50
CA THR A 60 2.45 7.09 -10.12
C THR A 60 3.09 8.46 -9.98
N TYR A 61 3.66 8.75 -8.82
CA TYR A 61 4.27 10.05 -8.55
C TYR A 61 5.80 9.98 -8.47
N GLU A 62 6.35 8.77 -8.33
CA GLU A 62 7.80 8.57 -8.25
C GLU A 62 8.20 7.62 -9.37
N HIS A 63 8.10 8.10 -10.60
CA HIS A 63 8.36 7.27 -11.79
C HIS A 63 9.74 6.63 -11.71
N GLY A 64 9.79 5.34 -11.96
CA GLY A 64 11.06 4.64 -12.01
C GLY A 64 11.65 4.30 -10.64
N ILE A 65 10.89 4.50 -9.57
CA ILE A 65 11.38 4.16 -8.23
C ILE A 65 11.70 2.66 -8.17
N THR A 66 12.84 2.32 -7.58
CA THR A 66 13.26 0.93 -7.48
C THR A 66 12.81 0.32 -6.16
N MET A 67 12.83 -1.02 -6.11
CA MET A 67 12.51 -1.70 -4.86
C MET A 67 13.51 -1.36 -3.75
N ASP A 68 14.78 -1.15 -4.10
CA ASP A 68 15.76 -0.77 -3.08
C ASP A 68 15.36 0.53 -2.39
N VAL A 69 14.85 1.49 -3.15
CA VAL A 69 14.37 2.74 -2.56
C VAL A 69 13.14 2.50 -1.70
N VAL A 70 12.25 1.60 -2.14
CA VAL A 70 11.08 1.26 -1.34
C VAL A 70 11.50 0.63 0.00
N TYR A 71 12.52 -0.23 -0.02
CA TYR A 71 13.05 -0.78 1.23
C TYR A 71 13.56 0.32 2.15
N ASP A 72 14.26 1.31 1.59
CA ASP A 72 14.77 2.43 2.38
C ASP A 72 13.63 3.26 2.97
N ILE A 73 12.57 3.47 2.21
CA ILE A 73 11.39 4.19 2.69
C ILE A 73 10.76 3.43 3.86
N PHE A 74 10.62 2.12 3.72
CA PHE A 74 10.05 1.31 4.79
C PHE A 74 10.94 1.34 6.02
N ASP A 75 12.26 1.23 5.85
CA ASP A 75 13.17 1.31 6.99
C ASP A 75 13.02 2.64 7.72
N ALA A 76 12.86 3.73 6.97
CA ALA A 76 12.65 5.05 7.58
C ALA A 76 11.32 5.11 8.33
N PHE A 77 10.29 4.48 7.78
CA PHE A 77 8.98 4.40 8.42
C PHE A 77 9.09 3.72 9.79
N ILE A 78 9.83 2.62 9.84
CA ILE A 78 10.04 1.90 11.11
C ILE A 78 10.87 2.76 12.08
N ARG A 79 11.92 3.44 11.57
CA ARG A 79 12.74 4.30 12.42
C ARG A 79 11.94 5.46 13.00
N ASP A 80 10.87 5.88 12.31
CA ASP A 80 10.00 6.94 12.81
C ASP A 80 9.13 6.48 13.98
N GLY A 81 9.18 5.20 14.34
CA GLY A 81 8.43 4.67 15.47
C GLY A 81 7.21 3.87 15.08
N HIS A 82 7.02 3.60 13.80
CA HIS A 82 5.88 2.82 13.33
C HIS A 82 6.20 1.33 13.34
N GLN A 83 5.15 0.53 13.29
CA GLN A 83 5.25 -0.92 13.18
C GLN A 83 4.76 -1.35 11.80
N VAL A 84 5.07 -2.61 11.45
CA VAL A 84 4.63 -3.15 10.15
C VAL A 84 3.12 -3.03 10.01
N TRP A 85 2.37 -3.32 11.09
CA TRP A 85 0.90 -3.22 11.06
C TRP A 85 0.42 -1.81 10.68
N ASP A 86 1.21 -0.78 10.97
CA ASP A 86 0.82 0.59 10.67
C ASP A 86 0.80 0.86 9.17
N LEU A 87 1.47 0.05 8.38
CA LEU A 87 1.47 0.20 6.94
C LEU A 87 0.16 -0.32 6.33
N VAL A 88 -0.46 -1.32 6.95
CA VAL A 88 -1.66 -1.96 6.41
C VAL A 88 -2.78 -0.94 6.14
N PRO A 89 -3.18 -0.10 7.10
CA PRO A 89 -4.27 0.84 6.82
C PRO A 89 -3.93 1.84 5.72
N VAL A 90 -2.66 2.18 5.56
CA VAL A 90 -2.26 3.08 4.48
C VAL A 90 -2.51 2.43 3.12
N LEU A 91 -2.11 1.16 2.97
CA LEU A 91 -2.32 0.45 1.71
C LEU A 91 -3.79 0.23 1.43
N ILE A 92 -4.57 -0.12 2.46
CA ILE A 92 -6.01 -0.33 2.30
C ILE A 92 -6.69 0.98 1.89
N GLU A 93 -6.32 2.09 2.50
CA GLU A 93 -6.88 3.38 2.14
C GLU A 93 -6.61 3.69 0.67
N CYS A 94 -5.41 3.37 0.19
CA CYS A 94 -5.07 3.62 -1.20
C CYS A 94 -5.92 2.79 -2.15
N PHE A 95 -6.21 1.52 -1.81
CA PHE A 95 -7.14 0.71 -2.58
C PHE A 95 -8.53 1.32 -2.59
N GLN A 96 -8.97 1.86 -1.45
CA GLN A 96 -10.30 2.48 -1.35
C GLN A 96 -10.37 3.74 -2.22
N GLU A 97 -9.35 4.58 -2.16
CA GLU A 97 -9.32 5.81 -2.95
C GLU A 97 -9.27 5.51 -4.45
N ALA A 98 -8.65 4.40 -4.82
CA ALA A 98 -8.58 4.00 -6.21
C ALA A 98 -9.84 3.29 -6.71
N GLY A 99 -10.77 3.01 -5.82
CA GLY A 99 -12.03 2.39 -6.20
C GLY A 99 -12.01 0.87 -6.22
N PHE A 100 -10.96 0.24 -5.70
CA PHE A 100 -10.85 -1.21 -5.71
C PHE A 100 -11.38 -1.86 -4.43
N LEU A 101 -11.71 -1.05 -3.43
CA LEU A 101 -12.35 -1.51 -2.21
C LEU A 101 -13.42 -0.50 -1.81
N PRO A 102 -14.50 -0.94 -1.16
CA PRO A 102 -15.49 0.02 -0.67
C PRO A 102 -14.91 0.83 0.48
N LYS A 103 -15.42 2.03 0.64
CA LYS A 103 -15.03 2.88 1.76
C LYS A 103 -15.71 2.38 3.01
N ASP A 104 -15.27 2.94 4.15
CA ASP A 104 -15.76 2.51 5.44
C ASP A 104 -17.27 2.58 5.53
N GLU A 105 -17.81 1.70 6.38
CA GLU A 105 -19.23 1.57 6.58
C GLU A 105 -19.87 2.88 7.01
N GLU A 106 -19.19 3.63 7.87
CA GLU A 106 -19.72 4.90 8.33
C GLU A 106 -19.96 5.87 7.22
N ASP A 107 -19.10 5.84 6.21
CA ASP A 107 -19.25 6.74 5.08
C ASP A 107 -20.52 6.44 4.33
N SER A 108 -20.89 5.18 4.25
CA SER A 108 -22.04 4.76 3.46
C SER A 108 -23.35 5.01 4.19
N LYS A 109 -23.30 5.18 5.48
CA LYS A 109 -24.53 5.40 6.26
C LYS A 109 -25.05 6.81 6.12
N ASN A 110 -24.24 7.70 5.66
CA ASN A 110 -24.65 9.08 5.55
C ASN A 110 -25.26 9.35 4.19
#